data_f936c8a0d31caaac71f7813af9f2d794
#
_entry.id   f936c8a0d31caaac71f7813af9f2d794
#
_cell.length_a   1.000
_cell.length_b   1.000
_cell.length_c   1.000
_cell.angle_alpha   90.00
_cell.angle_beta   90.00
_cell.angle_gamma   90.00
#
_symmetry.space_group_name_H-M   'P 1'
#
loop_
_entity.id
_entity.type
_entity.pdbx_description
1 polymer ?
#
loop_
_entity_poly.entity_id
_entity_poly.type
_entity_poly.pdbx_seq_one_letter_code
_entity_poly.pdbx_strand_id
1 'polypeptide(L)'
;YSSAASDVYKRQTKDWYQGIFKPDATERQLLQCVRWGTVGFSLLLIMVGSVTAWYVVHHPEVRIIQIALGIFGYTYGSLLGIFLLGMLTRTRGNDTGNILAMAAGFIVIAVLTGLIPLPASWEQHIPEIAFPWRVTLGTLATFFVGLCFRSRHVLPR
;
A
#
# COMPACT_ATOMS: atom_id res chain seq x y z
N TYR A 1 -8.85 -27.03 13.77
CA TYR A 1 -8.19 -25.72 13.82
C TYR A 1 -7.60 -25.25 12.46
N SER A 2 -7.60 -26.11 11.43
CA SER A 2 -7.05 -25.72 10.12
C SER A 2 -8.07 -25.15 9.12
N SER A 3 -9.39 -25.20 9.43
CA SER A 3 -10.43 -24.82 8.47
C SER A 3 -10.54 -23.31 8.25
N ALA A 4 -10.47 -22.50 9.30
CA ALA A 4 -10.66 -21.05 9.19
C ALA A 4 -9.56 -20.33 8.38
N ALA A 5 -8.29 -20.69 8.62
CA ALA A 5 -7.18 -20.14 7.83
C ALA A 5 -7.23 -20.63 6.36
N SER A 6 -7.59 -21.90 6.14
CA SER A 6 -7.80 -22.47 4.80
C SER A 6 -8.94 -21.77 4.05
N ASP A 7 -10.00 -21.38 4.74
CA ASP A 7 -11.14 -20.72 4.11
C ASP A 7 -10.85 -19.24 3.75
N VAL A 8 -10.04 -18.53 4.52
CA VAL A 8 -9.59 -17.18 4.18
C VAL A 8 -8.70 -17.20 2.94
N TYR A 9 -7.72 -18.10 2.86
CA TYR A 9 -6.88 -18.26 1.68
C TYR A 9 -7.68 -18.68 0.44
N LYS A 10 -8.63 -19.60 0.60
CA LYS A 10 -9.50 -20.06 -0.49
C LYS A 10 -10.38 -18.91 -1.01
N ARG A 11 -10.97 -18.08 -0.14
CA ARG A 11 -11.77 -16.94 -0.56
C ARG A 11 -10.94 -15.92 -1.32
N GLN A 12 -9.82 -15.49 -0.77
CA GLN A 12 -8.99 -14.46 -1.37
C GLN A 12 -8.44 -14.88 -2.74
N THR A 13 -7.99 -16.12 -2.87
CA THR A 13 -7.50 -16.65 -4.16
C THR A 13 -8.66 -16.92 -5.13
N LYS A 14 -9.82 -17.33 -4.62
CA LYS A 14 -11.02 -17.56 -5.41
C LYS A 14 -11.55 -16.25 -6.00
N ASP A 15 -11.64 -15.21 -5.21
CA ASP A 15 -12.13 -13.90 -5.64
C ASP A 15 -11.18 -13.23 -6.67
N TRP A 16 -9.86 -13.41 -6.51
CA TRP A 16 -8.87 -12.87 -7.44
C TRP A 16 -8.70 -13.73 -8.71
N TYR A 17 -8.51 -15.02 -8.56
CA TYR A 17 -8.22 -15.90 -9.70
C TYR A 17 -9.46 -16.21 -10.53
N GLN A 18 -10.60 -16.44 -9.90
CA GLN A 18 -11.86 -16.67 -10.61
C GLN A 18 -12.45 -15.37 -11.17
N GLY A 19 -12.27 -14.23 -10.48
CA GLY A 19 -12.79 -12.94 -10.95
C GLY A 19 -12.05 -12.38 -12.15
N ILE A 20 -10.75 -12.69 -12.34
CA ILE A 20 -9.89 -12.06 -13.36
C ILE A 20 -9.47 -13.04 -14.46
N PHE A 21 -9.17 -14.30 -14.13
CA PHE A 21 -8.51 -15.22 -15.06
C PHE A 21 -9.35 -16.41 -15.53
N LYS A 22 -10.12 -17.09 -14.66
CA LYS A 22 -10.96 -18.23 -15.03
C LYS A 22 -12.11 -18.46 -14.04
N PRO A 23 -13.38 -18.24 -14.46
CA PRO A 23 -14.57 -18.48 -13.61
C PRO A 23 -14.74 -19.94 -13.19
N ASP A 24 -14.28 -20.90 -14.01
CA ASP A 24 -14.47 -22.35 -13.83
C ASP A 24 -13.20 -23.08 -13.37
N ALA A 25 -12.36 -22.44 -12.53
CA ALA A 25 -11.13 -23.06 -12.06
C ALA A 25 -11.40 -24.19 -11.06
N THR A 26 -10.82 -25.38 -11.31
CA THR A 26 -10.89 -26.53 -10.38
C THR A 26 -10.09 -26.26 -9.10
N GLU A 27 -10.48 -26.90 -7.97
CA GLU A 27 -9.78 -26.75 -6.68
C GLU A 27 -8.26 -27.03 -6.76
N ARG A 28 -7.86 -27.97 -7.62
CA ARG A 28 -6.44 -28.28 -7.85
C ARG A 28 -5.69 -27.11 -8.51
N GLN A 29 -6.31 -26.41 -9.44
CA GLN A 29 -5.72 -25.24 -10.09
C GLN A 29 -5.60 -24.05 -9.12
N LEU A 30 -6.61 -23.86 -8.26
CA LEU A 30 -6.53 -22.87 -7.19
C LEU A 30 -5.37 -23.16 -6.22
N LEU A 31 -5.21 -24.41 -5.78
CA LEU A 31 -4.11 -24.78 -4.90
C LEU A 31 -2.74 -24.61 -5.55
N GLN A 32 -2.62 -24.89 -6.84
CA GLN A 32 -1.39 -24.63 -7.59
C GLN A 32 -1.10 -23.13 -7.69
N CYS A 33 -2.11 -22.32 -7.98
CA CYS A 33 -1.97 -20.87 -8.02
C CYS A 33 -1.51 -20.29 -6.68
N VAL A 34 -2.08 -20.75 -5.56
CA VAL A 34 -1.65 -20.36 -4.20
C VAL A 34 -0.20 -20.75 -3.96
N ARG A 35 0.19 -21.99 -4.29
CA ARG A 35 1.58 -22.46 -4.11
C ARG A 35 2.57 -21.63 -4.92
N TRP A 36 2.31 -21.40 -6.20
CA TRP A 36 3.16 -20.58 -7.05
C TRP A 36 3.19 -19.11 -6.59
N GLY A 37 2.04 -18.59 -6.16
CA GLY A 37 1.97 -17.25 -5.57
C GLY A 37 2.81 -17.14 -4.30
N THR A 38 2.75 -18.13 -3.40
CA THR A 38 3.57 -18.16 -2.18
C THR A 38 5.06 -18.23 -2.51
N VAL A 39 5.46 -19.12 -3.45
CA VAL A 39 6.85 -19.21 -3.88
C VAL A 39 7.34 -17.91 -4.51
N GLY A 40 6.54 -17.30 -5.40
CA GLY A 40 6.87 -16.03 -6.03
C GLY A 40 7.03 -14.90 -5.00
N PHE A 41 6.09 -14.81 -4.05
CA PHE A 41 6.17 -13.81 -2.98
C PHE A 41 7.37 -14.04 -2.05
N SER A 42 7.68 -15.29 -1.72
CA SER A 42 8.87 -15.63 -0.92
C SER A 42 10.17 -15.24 -1.62
N LEU A 43 10.28 -15.50 -2.93
CA LEU A 43 11.44 -15.10 -3.72
C LEU A 43 11.57 -13.57 -3.77
N LEU A 44 10.45 -12.86 -3.91
CA LEU A 44 10.43 -11.39 -3.87
C LEU A 44 10.91 -10.87 -2.51
N LEU A 45 10.45 -11.45 -1.41
CA LEU A 45 10.91 -11.06 -0.07
C LEU A 45 12.41 -11.33 0.13
N ILE A 46 12.91 -12.48 -0.35
CA ILE A 46 14.33 -12.80 -0.30
C ILE A 46 15.13 -11.77 -1.10
N MET A 47 14.66 -11.43 -2.30
CA MET A 47 15.31 -10.43 -3.15
C MET A 47 15.36 -9.06 -2.47
N VAL A 48 14.23 -8.59 -1.93
CA VAL A 48 14.16 -7.30 -1.20
C VAL A 48 15.07 -7.33 0.02
N GLY A 49 15.05 -8.41 0.81
CA GLY A 49 15.92 -8.57 1.98
C GLY A 49 17.41 -8.57 1.61
N SER A 50 17.78 -9.26 0.53
CA SER A 50 19.16 -9.32 0.04
C SER A 50 19.64 -7.96 -0.46
N VAL A 51 18.82 -7.24 -1.22
CA VAL A 51 19.13 -5.88 -1.70
C VAL A 51 19.28 -4.91 -0.52
N THR A 52 18.38 -5.00 0.46
CA THR A 52 18.46 -4.16 1.67
C THR A 52 19.72 -4.46 2.48
N ALA A 53 20.05 -5.74 2.67
CA ALA A 53 21.27 -6.15 3.38
C ALA A 53 22.53 -5.67 2.64
N TRP A 54 22.58 -5.85 1.32
CA TRP A 54 23.68 -5.35 0.50
C TRP A 54 23.84 -3.83 0.61
N TYR A 55 22.73 -3.09 0.55
CA TYR A 55 22.72 -1.64 0.68
C TYR A 55 23.28 -1.17 2.03
N VAL A 56 22.83 -1.78 3.13
CA VAL A 56 23.26 -1.43 4.49
C VAL A 56 24.75 -1.74 4.72
N VAL A 57 25.27 -2.84 4.14
CA VAL A 57 26.70 -3.17 4.23
C VAL A 57 27.58 -2.10 3.56
N HIS A 58 27.12 -1.52 2.46
CA HIS A 58 27.86 -0.48 1.72
C HIS A 58 27.64 0.95 2.27
N HIS A 59 26.59 1.14 3.10
CA HIS A 59 26.24 2.42 3.72
C HIS A 59 26.06 2.25 5.23
N PRO A 60 27.16 2.15 6.01
CA PRO A 60 27.10 1.85 7.46
C PRO A 60 26.42 2.94 8.29
N GLU A 61 26.26 4.16 7.79
CA GLU A 61 25.50 5.23 8.40
C GLU A 61 23.96 4.99 8.35
N VAL A 62 23.49 4.13 7.45
CA VAL A 62 22.05 3.87 7.27
C VAL A 62 21.62 2.71 8.16
N ARG A 63 20.72 2.97 9.08
CA ARG A 63 20.18 1.94 9.97
C ARG A 63 19.00 1.23 9.31
N ILE A 64 18.96 -0.10 9.38
CA ILE A 64 17.86 -0.94 8.84
C ILE A 64 16.50 -0.49 9.37
N ILE A 65 16.44 -0.07 10.64
CA ILE A 65 15.22 0.44 11.27
C ILE A 65 14.70 1.69 10.55
N GLN A 66 15.57 2.58 10.11
CA GLN A 66 15.17 3.79 9.37
C GLN A 66 14.58 3.45 8.00
N ILE A 67 15.16 2.46 7.30
CA ILE A 67 14.62 1.96 6.03
C ILE A 67 13.24 1.34 6.24
N ALA A 68 13.10 0.47 7.23
CA ALA A 68 11.83 -0.18 7.56
C ALA A 68 10.75 0.84 7.93
N LEU A 69 11.06 1.78 8.82
CA LEU A 69 10.13 2.86 9.18
C LEU A 69 9.76 3.73 7.98
N GLY A 70 10.72 4.00 7.07
CA GLY A 70 10.46 4.71 5.82
C GLY A 70 9.40 4.00 4.99
N ILE A 71 9.60 2.70 4.70
CA ILE A 71 8.65 1.89 3.93
C ILE A 71 7.25 1.87 4.59
N PHE A 72 7.20 1.68 5.91
CA PHE A 72 5.94 1.76 6.64
C PHE A 72 5.27 3.14 6.52
N GLY A 73 6.05 4.21 6.60
CA GLY A 73 5.53 5.57 6.48
C GLY A 73 4.80 5.80 5.15
N TYR A 74 5.35 5.31 4.04
CA TYR A 74 4.74 5.45 2.71
C TYR A 74 3.40 4.74 2.60
N THR A 75 3.31 3.52 3.13
CA THR A 75 2.12 2.67 2.98
C THR A 75 1.05 2.99 4.02
N TYR A 76 1.42 3.10 5.29
CA TYR A 76 0.45 3.31 6.37
C TYR A 76 -0.25 4.66 6.30
N GLY A 77 0.45 5.74 5.90
CA GLY A 77 -0.17 7.05 5.77
C GLY A 77 -1.32 7.03 4.75
N SER A 78 -1.08 6.47 3.58
CA SER A 78 -2.09 6.39 2.53
C SER A 78 -3.23 5.43 2.89
N LEU A 79 -2.93 4.26 3.47
CA LEU A 79 -3.94 3.28 3.90
C LEU A 79 -4.83 3.85 5.01
N LEU A 80 -4.23 4.51 6.00
CA LEU A 80 -4.98 5.13 7.09
C LEU A 80 -5.91 6.23 6.57
N GLY A 81 -5.48 7.01 5.58
CA GLY A 81 -6.29 8.05 4.95
C GLY A 81 -7.55 7.47 4.28
N ILE A 82 -7.42 6.36 3.54
CA ILE A 82 -8.59 5.67 2.95
C ILE A 82 -9.47 5.04 4.00
N PHE A 83 -8.88 4.42 5.03
CA PHE A 83 -9.64 3.85 6.13
C PHE A 83 -10.48 4.92 6.83
N LEU A 84 -9.89 6.07 7.15
CA LEU A 84 -10.61 7.21 7.72
C LEU A 84 -11.71 7.71 6.78
N LEU A 85 -11.43 7.78 5.47
CA LEU A 85 -12.43 8.17 4.48
C LEU A 85 -13.64 7.23 4.53
N GLY A 86 -13.43 5.93 4.52
CA GLY A 86 -14.51 4.94 4.60
C GLY A 86 -15.25 4.95 5.93
N MET A 87 -14.56 5.26 7.03
CA MET A 87 -15.14 5.29 8.38
C MET A 87 -15.94 6.58 8.64
N LEU A 88 -15.44 7.72 8.19
CA LEU A 88 -16.08 9.03 8.43
C LEU A 88 -17.12 9.38 7.38
N THR A 89 -17.03 8.80 6.16
CA THR A 89 -17.90 9.19 5.05
C THR A 89 -18.65 7.98 4.50
N ARG A 90 -19.99 8.09 4.39
CA ARG A 90 -20.84 7.03 3.81
C ARG A 90 -21.06 7.18 2.30
N THR A 91 -20.78 8.37 1.75
CA THR A 91 -21.13 8.74 0.36
C THR A 91 -19.92 9.18 -0.46
N ARG A 92 -18.73 9.11 0.10
CA ARG A 92 -17.46 9.51 -0.53
C ARG A 92 -16.56 8.30 -0.69
N GLY A 93 -15.68 8.34 -1.69
CA GLY A 93 -14.80 7.23 -2.01
C GLY A 93 -15.39 6.32 -3.08
N ASN A 94 -14.98 6.51 -4.32
CA ASN A 94 -15.16 5.57 -5.42
C ASN A 94 -13.88 4.76 -5.57
N ASP A 95 -13.93 3.55 -6.12
CA ASP A 95 -12.74 2.69 -6.29
C ASP A 95 -11.60 3.41 -7.00
N THR A 96 -11.90 4.08 -8.10
CA THR A 96 -10.92 4.90 -8.83
C THR A 96 -10.43 6.10 -8.00
N GLY A 97 -11.33 6.76 -7.27
CA GLY A 97 -11.01 7.88 -6.38
C GLY A 97 -10.10 7.46 -5.22
N ASN A 98 -10.31 6.27 -4.67
CA ASN A 98 -9.49 5.71 -3.60
C ASN A 98 -8.06 5.41 -4.10
N ILE A 99 -7.92 4.84 -5.30
CA ILE A 99 -6.60 4.60 -5.90
C ILE A 99 -5.86 5.91 -6.13
N LEU A 100 -6.53 6.93 -6.67
CA LEU A 100 -5.93 8.25 -6.89
C LEU A 100 -5.57 8.94 -5.56
N ALA A 101 -6.42 8.82 -4.55
CA ALA A 101 -6.15 9.35 -3.21
C ALA A 101 -4.94 8.66 -2.56
N MET A 102 -4.83 7.33 -2.69
CA MET A 102 -3.64 6.60 -2.23
C MET A 102 -2.38 7.06 -2.95
N ALA A 103 -2.44 7.17 -4.27
CA ALA A 103 -1.30 7.66 -5.07
C ALA A 103 -0.89 9.07 -4.65
N ALA A 104 -1.85 9.98 -4.43
CA ALA A 104 -1.57 11.32 -3.96
C ALA A 104 -0.90 11.34 -2.57
N GLY A 105 -1.40 10.55 -1.62
CA GLY A 105 -0.78 10.42 -0.30
C GLY A 105 0.65 9.86 -0.37
N PHE A 106 0.85 8.84 -1.21
CA PHE A 106 2.19 8.28 -1.45
C PHE A 106 3.15 9.34 -2.04
N ILE A 107 2.71 10.08 -3.05
CA ILE A 107 3.51 11.15 -3.68
C ILE A 107 3.88 12.23 -2.65
N VAL A 108 2.93 12.67 -1.82
CA VAL A 108 3.20 13.66 -0.77
C VAL A 108 4.29 13.16 0.18
N ILE A 109 4.20 11.92 0.64
CA ILE A 109 5.23 11.35 1.52
C ILE A 109 6.56 11.20 0.77
N ALA A 110 6.56 10.76 -0.48
CA ALA A 110 7.75 10.60 -1.30
C ALA A 110 8.49 11.93 -1.51
N VAL A 111 7.75 13.01 -1.70
CA VAL A 111 8.28 14.38 -1.77
C VAL A 111 8.87 14.81 -0.43
N LEU A 112 8.14 14.61 0.68
CA LEU A 112 8.59 14.98 2.03
C LEU A 112 9.80 14.18 2.54
N THR A 113 10.05 13.02 1.96
CA THR A 113 11.20 12.17 2.31
C THR A 113 12.40 12.37 1.39
N GLY A 114 12.28 13.24 0.37
CA GLY A 114 13.34 13.46 -0.61
C GLY A 114 13.54 12.30 -1.60
N LEU A 115 12.59 11.35 -1.66
CA LEU A 115 12.64 10.25 -2.63
C LEU A 115 12.45 10.77 -4.06
N ILE A 116 11.66 11.81 -4.23
CA ILE A 116 11.47 12.52 -5.49
C ILE A 116 12.34 13.78 -5.43
N PRO A 117 13.42 13.87 -6.25
CA PRO A 117 14.28 15.06 -6.27
C PRO A 117 13.46 16.28 -6.72
N LEU A 118 13.35 17.24 -5.82
CA LEU A 118 12.74 18.53 -6.11
C LEU A 118 13.80 19.51 -6.62
N PRO A 119 13.41 20.55 -7.40
CA PRO A 119 14.32 21.62 -7.75
C PRO A 119 14.93 22.24 -6.49
N ALA A 120 16.23 22.55 -6.53
CA ALA A 120 17.02 23.03 -5.38
C ALA A 120 16.39 24.23 -4.63
N SER A 121 15.60 25.05 -5.32
CA SER A 121 14.87 26.17 -4.72
C SER A 121 13.75 25.74 -3.75
N TRP A 122 13.26 24.51 -3.84
CA TRP A 122 12.18 23.99 -2.97
C TRP A 122 12.74 23.12 -1.84
N GLU A 123 13.87 22.45 -2.06
CA GLU A 123 14.54 21.62 -1.05
C GLU A 123 14.91 22.44 0.20
N GLN A 124 15.33 23.68 0.03
CA GLN A 124 15.69 24.58 1.13
C GLN A 124 14.51 24.99 2.03
N HIS A 125 13.28 24.82 1.55
CA HIS A 125 12.06 25.19 2.28
C HIS A 125 11.36 24.02 2.97
N ILE A 126 11.77 22.79 2.70
CA ILE A 126 11.19 21.60 3.33
C ILE A 126 11.97 21.29 4.61
N PRO A 127 11.39 21.55 5.80
CA PRO A 127 12.03 21.20 7.05
C PRO A 127 12.17 19.67 7.16
N GLU A 128 13.20 19.20 7.85
CA GLU A 128 13.32 17.79 8.22
C GLU A 128 12.17 17.39 9.15
N ILE A 129 11.13 16.82 8.55
CA ILE A 129 9.91 16.44 9.26
C ILE A 129 10.13 15.07 9.91
N ALA A 130 9.90 14.97 11.23
CA ALA A 130 9.97 13.70 11.96
C ALA A 130 8.96 12.69 11.40
N PHE A 131 9.33 11.40 11.42
CA PHE A 131 8.56 10.29 10.87
C PHE A 131 7.04 10.32 11.21
N PRO A 132 6.59 10.55 12.45
CA PRO A 132 5.16 10.57 12.76
C PRO A 132 4.38 11.64 11.98
N TRP A 133 4.98 12.80 11.77
CA TRP A 133 4.36 13.89 11.01
C TRP A 133 4.24 13.56 9.53
N ARG A 134 5.20 12.84 8.96
CA ARG A 134 5.14 12.39 7.56
C ARG A 134 3.93 11.48 7.33
N VAL A 135 3.70 10.53 8.25
CA VAL A 135 2.53 9.64 8.20
C VAL A 135 1.24 10.44 8.32
N THR A 136 1.17 11.39 9.26
CA THR A 136 -0.01 12.24 9.46
C THR A 136 -0.33 13.08 8.23
N LEU A 137 0.68 13.71 7.62
CA LEU A 137 0.50 14.52 6.40
C LEU A 137 0.06 13.65 5.21
N GLY A 138 0.64 12.46 5.05
CA GLY A 138 0.20 11.50 4.03
C GLY A 138 -1.24 11.04 4.23
N THR A 139 -1.63 10.77 5.47
CA THR A 139 -3.01 10.43 5.84
C THR A 139 -3.98 11.55 5.48
N LEU A 140 -3.66 12.79 5.86
CA LEU A 140 -4.49 13.95 5.56
C LEU A 140 -4.59 14.20 4.06
N ALA A 141 -3.48 14.13 3.34
CA ALA A 141 -3.49 14.27 1.88
C ALA A 141 -4.39 13.25 1.21
N THR A 142 -4.24 11.97 1.57
CA THR A 142 -5.10 10.89 1.05
C THR A 142 -6.57 11.13 1.40
N PHE A 143 -6.85 11.52 2.63
CA PHE A 143 -8.20 11.78 3.09
C PHE A 143 -8.86 12.93 2.33
N PHE A 144 -8.18 14.07 2.20
CA PHE A 144 -8.72 15.23 1.51
C PHE A 144 -8.91 14.99 0.01
N VAL A 145 -7.95 14.33 -0.65
CA VAL A 145 -8.08 13.94 -2.05
C VAL A 145 -9.27 12.98 -2.22
N GLY A 146 -9.39 11.98 -1.34
CA GLY A 146 -10.50 11.04 -1.36
C GLY A 146 -11.88 11.70 -1.16
N LEU A 147 -11.96 12.78 -0.36
CA LEU A 147 -13.19 13.56 -0.20
C LEU A 147 -13.66 14.24 -1.48
N CYS A 148 -12.75 14.55 -2.41
CA CYS A 148 -13.11 15.15 -3.70
C CYS A 148 -13.87 14.19 -4.60
N PHE A 149 -13.74 12.87 -4.38
CA PHE A 149 -14.40 11.86 -5.19
C PHE A 149 -15.70 11.38 -4.54
N ARG A 150 -16.81 11.58 -5.26
CA ARG A 150 -18.12 11.13 -4.79
C ARG A 150 -18.39 9.69 -5.19
N SER A 151 -18.78 8.85 -4.24
CA SER A 151 -19.26 7.50 -4.53
C SER A 151 -20.59 7.57 -5.28
N ARG A 152 -20.63 6.97 -6.47
CA ARG A 152 -21.90 6.68 -7.16
C ARG A 152 -22.44 5.34 -6.64
N HIS A 153 -22.81 5.28 -5.38
CA HIS A 153 -23.60 4.15 -4.90
C HIS A 153 -24.98 4.24 -5.52
N VAL A 154 -25.19 3.50 -6.58
CA VAL A 154 -26.53 3.11 -7.00
C VAL A 154 -26.97 2.09 -5.95
N LEU A 155 -27.81 2.49 -5.02
CA LEU A 155 -28.51 1.55 -4.15
C LEU A 155 -29.32 0.63 -5.09
N PRO A 156 -29.12 -0.70 -5.05
CA PRO A 156 -30.08 -1.61 -5.67
C PRO A 156 -31.40 -1.46 -4.91
N ARG A 157 -32.42 -1.11 -5.65
CA ARG A 157 -33.81 -1.15 -5.17
C ARG A 157 -34.25 -2.60 -4.97
#